data_4093cebca325950fbe6a28922d169d4e
#
_entry.id   4093cebca325950fbe6a28922d169d4e
#
_cell.length_a   1.000
_cell.length_b   1.000
_cell.length_c   1.000
_cell.angle_alpha   90.00
_cell.angle_beta   90.00
_cell.angle_gamma   90.00
#
_symmetry.space_group_name_H-M   'P 1'
#
loop_
_entity.id
_entity.type
_entity.pdbx_description
1 polymer ?
#
loop_
_entity_poly.entity_id
_entity_poly.type
_entity_poly.pdbx_seq_one_letter_code
_entity_poly.pdbx_strand_id
1 'polypeptide(L)'
;MTNFRGTIVAMAGLLVILLSGCSSTQIKSVWKDPSYLGRPQRVMVIGVFKEPITRRIVEDEFTLQLKTKGLDAIASYTILADKSQSDQAVISKMVTQLGVDSVLITRLVSKRSVRVYYPATVSHRPAHYWKWHDYYRDGFDIVSTPGYSTKQEFALMETNLYDARSENLLWAATTETGVNNLNQTLIKPYIGSILNIMVDSGLIRESKD
;
A
#
# COMPACT_ATOMS: atom_id res chain seq x y z
N MET A 1 -5.73 22.65 -42.50
CA MET A 1 -4.68 21.79 -41.89
C MET A 1 -4.55 22.00 -40.39
N THR A 2 -5.62 22.31 -39.64
CA THR A 2 -5.59 22.71 -38.22
C THR A 2 -6.19 21.69 -37.24
N ASN A 3 -6.79 20.59 -37.70
CA ASN A 3 -7.50 19.65 -36.80
C ASN A 3 -6.65 18.44 -36.34
N PHE A 4 -5.47 18.22 -36.94
CA PHE A 4 -4.64 17.04 -36.63
C PHE A 4 -3.90 17.17 -35.29
N ARG A 5 -3.51 18.39 -34.89
CA ARG A 5 -2.84 18.65 -33.60
C ARG A 5 -3.78 18.51 -32.40
N GLY A 6 -5.04 18.91 -32.56
CA GLY A 6 -6.04 18.78 -31.51
C GLY A 6 -6.38 17.32 -31.18
N THR A 7 -6.44 16.47 -32.19
CA THR A 7 -6.74 15.03 -32.02
C THR A 7 -5.60 14.27 -31.35
N ILE A 8 -4.34 14.63 -31.61
CA ILE A 8 -3.17 13.99 -30.96
C ILE A 8 -3.10 14.37 -29.48
N VAL A 9 -3.39 15.64 -29.13
CA VAL A 9 -3.39 16.11 -27.73
C VAL A 9 -4.53 15.47 -26.95
N ALA A 10 -5.72 15.32 -27.55
CA ALA A 10 -6.86 14.65 -26.91
C ALA A 10 -6.61 13.15 -26.71
N MET A 11 -5.93 12.49 -27.65
CA MET A 11 -5.60 11.05 -27.53
C MET A 11 -4.47 10.80 -26.54
N ALA A 12 -3.50 11.71 -26.42
CA ALA A 12 -2.45 11.65 -25.39
C ALA A 12 -3.00 11.89 -24.00
N GLY A 13 -3.97 12.80 -23.83
CA GLY A 13 -4.67 13.04 -22.56
C GLY A 13 -5.50 11.84 -22.08
N LEU A 14 -6.14 11.12 -23.00
CA LEU A 14 -6.93 9.92 -22.67
C LEU A 14 -6.05 8.73 -22.27
N LEU A 15 -4.84 8.62 -22.79
CA LEU A 15 -3.92 7.53 -22.47
C LEU A 15 -3.34 7.64 -21.06
N VAL A 16 -3.19 8.85 -20.51
CA VAL A 16 -2.66 9.08 -19.16
C VAL A 16 -3.64 8.62 -18.06
N ILE A 17 -4.94 8.63 -18.34
CA ILE A 17 -5.99 8.23 -17.35
C ILE A 17 -6.01 6.70 -17.14
N LEU A 18 -5.47 5.90 -18.05
CA LEU A 18 -5.49 4.43 -17.95
C LEU A 18 -4.36 3.83 -17.09
N LEU A 19 -3.45 4.65 -16.55
CA LEU A 19 -2.33 4.21 -15.72
C LEU A 19 -2.64 4.25 -14.22
N SER A 20 -3.91 4.33 -13.83
CA SER A 20 -4.33 4.17 -12.42
C SER A 20 -4.03 2.74 -12.00
N GLY A 21 -2.80 2.49 -11.54
CA GLY A 21 -2.37 1.18 -11.04
C GLY A 21 -3.31 0.72 -9.93
N CYS A 22 -3.92 -0.45 -10.12
CA CYS A 22 -4.72 -1.10 -9.10
C CYS A 22 -3.88 -1.29 -7.84
N SER A 23 -4.07 -0.46 -6.82
CA SER A 23 -3.53 -0.69 -5.49
C SER A 23 -4.14 -2.00 -4.97
N SER A 24 -3.29 -2.98 -4.65
CA SER A 24 -3.73 -4.23 -4.02
C SER A 24 -4.15 -4.04 -2.55
N THR A 25 -4.15 -2.81 -2.05
CA THR A 25 -4.48 -2.43 -0.67
C THR A 25 -5.92 -1.96 -0.59
N GLN A 26 -6.72 -2.62 0.24
CA GLN A 26 -8.10 -2.26 0.54
C GLN A 26 -8.19 -1.63 1.93
N ILE A 27 -8.87 -0.50 2.03
CA ILE A 27 -9.18 0.17 3.29
C ILE A 27 -10.35 -0.58 3.93
N LYS A 28 -10.18 -1.02 5.19
CA LYS A 28 -11.25 -1.70 5.97
C LYS A 28 -11.95 -0.73 6.92
N SER A 29 -11.19 0.10 7.59
CA SER A 29 -11.72 1.13 8.48
C SER A 29 -10.76 2.30 8.61
N VAL A 30 -11.31 3.48 8.85
CA VAL A 30 -10.57 4.69 9.19
C VAL A 30 -11.32 5.37 10.34
N TRP A 31 -10.58 5.83 11.32
CA TRP A 31 -11.09 6.63 12.43
C TRP A 31 -10.16 7.81 12.69
N LYS A 32 -10.74 8.94 13.04
CA LYS A 32 -10.02 10.14 13.48
C LYS A 32 -10.72 10.73 14.69
N ASP A 33 -9.96 11.18 15.69
CA ASP A 33 -10.50 11.94 16.79
C ASP A 33 -11.14 13.23 16.27
N PRO A 34 -12.46 13.42 16.48
CA PRO A 34 -13.15 14.63 16.02
C PRO A 34 -12.62 15.93 16.66
N SER A 35 -12.01 15.84 17.86
CA SER A 35 -11.44 16.99 18.56
C SER A 35 -10.05 17.38 18.05
N TYR A 36 -9.38 16.48 17.29
CA TYR A 36 -8.05 16.74 16.77
C TYR A 36 -8.11 17.54 15.47
N LEU A 37 -7.83 18.84 15.57
CA LEU A 37 -7.77 19.78 14.44
C LEU A 37 -6.33 20.05 13.99
N GLY A 38 -5.34 19.51 14.70
CA GLY A 38 -3.92 19.69 14.43
C GLY A 38 -3.43 18.90 13.22
N ARG A 39 -2.16 19.12 12.90
CA ARG A 39 -1.40 18.35 11.91
C ARG A 39 -0.06 17.99 12.51
N PRO A 40 0.39 16.75 12.40
CA PRO A 40 1.73 16.38 12.82
C PRO A 40 2.78 17.17 12.02
N GLN A 41 3.85 17.53 12.69
CA GLN A 41 5.00 18.22 12.09
C GLN A 41 6.26 17.36 12.16
N ARG A 42 6.48 16.71 13.32
CA ARG A 42 7.62 15.84 13.56
C ARG A 42 7.17 14.49 14.09
N VAL A 43 7.26 13.48 13.22
CA VAL A 43 6.68 12.15 13.45
C VAL A 43 7.77 11.12 13.69
N MET A 44 7.67 10.35 14.79
CA MET A 44 8.44 9.12 14.94
C MET A 44 7.64 7.95 14.36
N VAL A 45 8.25 7.19 13.46
CA VAL A 45 7.66 6.00 12.86
C VAL A 45 8.15 4.77 13.58
N ILE A 46 7.25 3.93 14.07
CA ILE A 46 7.53 2.67 14.75
C ILE A 46 6.86 1.53 14.01
N GLY A 47 7.66 0.60 13.50
CA GLY A 47 7.21 -0.64 12.88
C GLY A 47 7.23 -1.80 13.88
N VAL A 48 6.09 -2.41 14.18
CA VAL A 48 6.00 -3.57 15.07
C VAL A 48 5.97 -4.84 14.23
N PHE A 49 7.17 -5.37 13.94
CA PHE A 49 7.38 -6.58 13.14
C PHE A 49 8.34 -7.54 13.85
N LYS A 50 8.13 -8.85 13.65
CA LYS A 50 8.99 -9.88 14.24
C LYS A 50 10.38 -9.88 13.61
N GLU A 51 10.47 -9.66 12.29
CA GLU A 51 11.74 -9.63 11.55
C GLU A 51 12.30 -8.21 11.55
N PRO A 52 13.54 -8.00 12.08
CA PRO A 52 14.16 -6.68 12.12
C PRO A 52 14.35 -6.04 10.73
N ILE A 53 14.58 -6.84 9.70
CA ILE A 53 14.70 -6.34 8.33
C ILE A 53 13.39 -5.74 7.83
N THR A 54 12.26 -6.42 8.05
CA THR A 54 10.93 -5.92 7.67
C THR A 54 10.62 -4.61 8.39
N ARG A 55 10.93 -4.51 9.69
CA ARG A 55 10.80 -3.28 10.47
C ARG A 55 11.54 -2.12 9.80
N ARG A 56 12.84 -2.29 9.51
CA ARG A 56 13.67 -1.25 8.90
C ARG A 56 13.11 -0.79 7.55
N ILE A 57 12.77 -1.73 6.68
CA ILE A 57 12.23 -1.41 5.37
C ILE A 57 10.93 -0.60 5.47
N VAL A 58 10.04 -0.98 6.39
CA VAL A 58 8.77 -0.29 6.60
C VAL A 58 8.98 1.11 7.19
N GLU A 59 9.81 1.23 8.23
CA GLU A 59 10.10 2.52 8.85
C GLU A 59 10.83 3.48 7.90
N ASP A 60 11.78 2.99 7.09
CA ASP A 60 12.49 3.78 6.08
C ASP A 60 11.54 4.30 4.99
N GLU A 61 10.69 3.42 4.46
CA GLU A 61 9.76 3.82 3.41
C GLU A 61 8.69 4.82 3.92
N PHE A 62 8.14 4.61 5.14
CA PHE A 62 7.26 5.60 5.76
C PHE A 62 7.96 6.95 5.94
N THR A 63 9.17 6.91 6.50
CA THR A 63 9.98 8.10 6.74
C THR A 63 10.27 8.86 5.44
N LEU A 64 10.65 8.13 4.39
CA LEU A 64 10.89 8.71 3.08
C LEU A 64 9.63 9.39 2.52
N GLN A 65 8.52 8.68 2.49
CA GLN A 65 7.28 9.21 1.91
C GLN A 65 6.68 10.35 2.76
N LEU A 66 6.76 10.31 4.09
CA LEU A 66 6.34 11.42 4.95
C LEU A 66 7.17 12.68 4.69
N LYS A 67 8.48 12.54 4.51
CA LYS A 67 9.37 13.66 4.15
C LYS A 67 9.01 14.27 2.79
N THR A 68 8.62 13.49 1.79
CA THR A 68 8.14 14.02 0.51
C THR A 68 6.84 14.82 0.65
N LYS A 69 6.06 14.57 1.70
CA LYS A 69 4.85 15.34 2.06
C LYS A 69 5.15 16.54 2.99
N GLY A 70 6.42 16.82 3.26
CA GLY A 70 6.87 17.99 4.03
C GLY A 70 6.85 17.81 5.54
N LEU A 71 6.74 16.57 6.07
CA LEU A 71 6.86 16.28 7.48
C LEU A 71 8.32 15.97 7.84
N ASP A 72 8.74 16.34 9.05
CA ASP A 72 9.98 15.80 9.61
C ASP A 72 9.69 14.42 10.21
N ALA A 73 10.27 13.37 9.64
CA ALA A 73 10.00 11.99 10.03
C ALA A 73 11.28 11.26 10.43
N ILE A 74 11.20 10.47 11.49
CA ILE A 74 12.32 9.73 12.09
C ILE A 74 11.94 8.25 12.17
N ALA A 75 12.77 7.38 11.62
CA ALA A 75 12.64 5.93 11.77
C ALA A 75 13.12 5.51 13.16
N SER A 76 12.27 4.84 13.94
CA SER A 76 12.56 4.50 15.33
C SER A 76 13.76 3.58 15.48
N TYR A 77 14.02 2.68 14.54
CA TYR A 77 15.14 1.75 14.59
C TYR A 77 16.51 2.44 14.58
N THR A 78 16.59 3.69 14.09
CA THR A 78 17.84 4.45 14.06
C THR A 78 18.28 4.94 15.45
N ILE A 79 17.34 4.95 16.41
CA ILE A 79 17.54 5.47 17.75
C ILE A 79 17.14 4.48 18.86
N LEU A 80 16.31 3.49 18.54
CA LEU A 80 15.86 2.44 19.46
C LEU A 80 16.45 1.09 19.05
N ALA A 81 17.29 0.51 19.87
CA ALA A 81 17.77 -0.85 19.66
C ALA A 81 16.60 -1.84 19.60
N ASP A 82 16.73 -2.93 18.82
CA ASP A 82 15.69 -3.94 18.67
C ASP A 82 15.19 -4.53 20.01
N LYS A 83 16.06 -4.61 21.01
CA LYS A 83 15.71 -5.08 22.36
C LYS A 83 14.87 -4.09 23.18
N SER A 84 14.90 -2.81 22.82
CA SER A 84 14.23 -1.72 23.57
C SER A 84 12.90 -1.31 22.95
N GLN A 85 12.41 -2.00 21.90
CA GLN A 85 11.17 -1.66 21.20
C GLN A 85 9.91 -1.75 22.06
N SER A 86 9.93 -2.56 23.12
CA SER A 86 8.81 -2.76 24.04
C SER A 86 8.98 -1.97 25.35
N ASP A 87 10.06 -1.22 25.51
CA ASP A 87 10.32 -0.44 26.70
C ASP A 87 9.70 0.95 26.58
N GLN A 88 8.53 1.12 27.20
CA GLN A 88 7.77 2.38 27.17
C GLN A 88 8.59 3.55 27.71
N ALA A 89 9.37 3.35 28.77
CA ALA A 89 10.15 4.42 29.38
C ALA A 89 11.26 4.91 28.44
N VAL A 90 11.89 4.01 27.70
CA VAL A 90 12.90 4.35 26.69
C VAL A 90 12.26 5.10 25.52
N ILE A 91 11.11 4.63 25.03
CA ILE A 91 10.38 5.28 23.92
C ILE A 91 9.96 6.70 24.34
N SER A 92 9.27 6.88 25.49
CA SER A 92 8.82 8.19 25.96
C SER A 92 9.96 9.17 26.15
N LYS A 93 11.10 8.69 26.68
CA LYS A 93 12.31 9.51 26.79
C LYS A 93 12.82 10.00 25.44
N MET A 94 12.90 9.11 24.45
CA MET A 94 13.38 9.45 23.10
C MET A 94 12.42 10.42 22.40
N VAL A 95 11.11 10.18 22.49
CA VAL A 95 10.07 11.06 21.96
C VAL A 95 10.23 12.49 22.49
N THR A 96 10.42 12.62 23.80
CA THR A 96 10.63 13.92 24.47
C THR A 96 11.95 14.58 24.05
N GLN A 97 13.05 13.84 24.06
CA GLN A 97 14.38 14.38 23.73
C GLN A 97 14.48 14.85 22.27
N LEU A 98 13.79 14.20 21.36
CA LEU A 98 13.80 14.53 19.94
C LEU A 98 12.75 15.58 19.57
N GLY A 99 11.91 16.01 20.52
CA GLY A 99 10.84 16.97 20.24
C GLY A 99 9.82 16.46 19.24
N VAL A 100 9.53 15.17 19.26
CA VAL A 100 8.50 14.54 18.43
C VAL A 100 7.12 14.97 18.94
N ASP A 101 6.22 15.36 18.04
CA ASP A 101 4.85 15.75 18.37
C ASP A 101 3.84 14.60 18.18
N SER A 102 4.19 13.64 17.33
CA SER A 102 3.31 12.50 17.01
C SER A 102 4.09 11.22 16.81
N VAL A 103 3.49 10.09 17.18
CA VAL A 103 4.06 8.75 16.99
C VAL A 103 3.15 7.96 16.04
N LEU A 104 3.68 7.53 14.90
CA LEU A 104 3.00 6.68 13.93
C LEU A 104 3.44 5.23 14.16
N ILE A 105 2.52 4.38 14.57
CA ILE A 105 2.78 2.96 14.81
C ILE A 105 2.08 2.14 13.75
N THR A 106 2.82 1.27 13.07
CA THR A 106 2.24 0.31 12.12
C THR A 106 2.59 -1.11 12.52
N ARG A 107 1.62 -2.03 12.42
CA ARG A 107 1.79 -3.44 12.78
C ARG A 107 1.03 -4.37 11.84
N LEU A 108 1.54 -5.58 11.72
CA LEU A 108 0.81 -6.69 11.13
C LEU A 108 -0.11 -7.30 12.19
N VAL A 109 -1.42 -7.25 11.95
CA VAL A 109 -2.43 -7.83 12.85
C VAL A 109 -2.59 -9.32 12.59
N SER A 110 -2.79 -9.69 11.33
CA SER A 110 -2.96 -11.08 10.93
C SER A 110 -2.61 -11.31 9.45
N LYS A 111 -2.35 -12.58 9.12
CA LYS A 111 -2.27 -13.05 7.73
C LYS A 111 -3.37 -14.07 7.51
N ARG A 112 -4.07 -13.98 6.38
CA ARG A 112 -5.02 -15.01 5.95
C ARG A 112 -4.68 -15.50 4.56
N SER A 113 -4.99 -16.76 4.29
CA SER A 113 -4.84 -17.37 2.97
C SER A 113 -6.20 -17.74 2.42
N VAL A 114 -6.42 -17.42 1.16
CA VAL A 114 -7.61 -17.82 0.42
C VAL A 114 -7.18 -18.66 -0.77
N ARG A 115 -7.84 -19.82 -0.96
CA ARG A 115 -7.64 -20.62 -2.17
C ARG A 115 -8.63 -20.14 -3.22
N VAL A 116 -8.12 -19.64 -4.34
CA VAL A 116 -8.93 -19.22 -5.49
C VAL A 116 -8.82 -20.28 -6.56
N TYR A 117 -9.96 -20.82 -6.99
CA TYR A 117 -10.04 -21.77 -8.08
C TYR A 117 -10.36 -21.04 -9.39
N TYR A 118 -9.53 -21.25 -10.38
CA TYR A 118 -9.75 -20.80 -11.75
C TYR A 118 -10.24 -21.99 -12.56
N PRO A 119 -11.48 -21.95 -13.10
CA PRO A 119 -12.01 -23.03 -13.87
C PRO A 119 -11.23 -23.22 -15.18
N ALA A 120 -11.29 -24.43 -15.71
CA ALA A 120 -10.75 -24.71 -17.03
C ALA A 120 -11.43 -23.81 -18.08
N THR A 121 -10.63 -23.21 -18.95
CA THR A 121 -11.15 -22.42 -20.07
C THR A 121 -10.80 -23.12 -21.38
N VAL A 122 -11.80 -23.28 -22.24
CA VAL A 122 -11.64 -23.76 -23.60
C VAL A 122 -11.91 -22.61 -24.54
N SER A 123 -10.89 -22.14 -25.23
CA SER A 123 -11.05 -21.11 -26.27
C SER A 123 -11.59 -21.75 -27.53
N HIS A 124 -12.86 -21.56 -27.80
CA HIS A 124 -13.45 -21.85 -29.07
C HIS A 124 -13.39 -20.59 -29.94
N ARG A 125 -12.59 -20.57 -30.98
CA ARG A 125 -12.75 -19.58 -32.03
C ARG A 125 -13.76 -20.13 -33.03
N PRO A 126 -14.94 -19.52 -33.23
CA PRO A 126 -15.82 -19.87 -34.31
C PRO A 126 -15.15 -19.42 -35.62
N ALA A 127 -14.51 -20.35 -36.29
CA ALA A 127 -13.92 -20.10 -37.59
C ALA A 127 -14.75 -20.82 -38.64
N HIS A 128 -15.20 -20.08 -39.62
CA HIS A 128 -15.85 -20.64 -40.79
C HIS A 128 -14.74 -21.03 -41.77
N TYR A 129 -14.37 -22.29 -41.75
CA TYR A 129 -13.34 -22.80 -42.64
C TYR A 129 -13.96 -23.21 -43.98
N TRP A 130 -13.52 -22.58 -45.06
CA TRP A 130 -13.94 -22.92 -46.42
C TRP A 130 -13.24 -24.17 -46.95
N LYS A 131 -12.13 -24.59 -46.32
CA LYS A 131 -11.35 -25.77 -46.70
C LYS A 131 -11.12 -26.68 -45.50
N TRP A 132 -11.29 -27.98 -45.70
CA TRP A 132 -11.09 -28.98 -44.65
C TRP A 132 -9.65 -28.99 -44.09
N HIS A 133 -8.66 -28.62 -44.90
CA HIS A 133 -7.26 -28.55 -44.49
C HIS A 133 -6.99 -27.47 -43.47
N ASP A 134 -7.62 -26.34 -43.55
CA ASP A 134 -7.51 -25.26 -42.61
C ASP A 134 -8.17 -25.65 -41.28
N TYR A 135 -9.31 -26.33 -41.33
CA TYR A 135 -9.96 -26.87 -40.13
C TYR A 135 -9.10 -27.91 -39.41
N TYR A 136 -8.46 -28.80 -40.18
CA TYR A 136 -7.60 -29.85 -39.65
C TYR A 136 -6.36 -29.29 -38.95
N ARG A 137 -5.71 -28.30 -39.55
CA ARG A 137 -4.54 -27.63 -39.01
C ARG A 137 -4.88 -26.89 -37.69
N ASP A 138 -5.94 -26.11 -37.70
CA ASP A 138 -6.32 -25.29 -36.56
C ASP A 138 -6.99 -26.13 -35.42
N GLY A 139 -7.45 -27.34 -35.75
CA GLY A 139 -7.97 -28.31 -34.77
C GLY A 139 -6.91 -28.78 -33.73
N PHE A 140 -5.62 -28.66 -34.09
CA PHE A 140 -4.52 -28.93 -33.14
C PHE A 140 -4.20 -27.75 -32.23
N ASP A 141 -4.69 -26.54 -32.54
CA ASP A 141 -4.44 -25.32 -31.78
C ASP A 141 -5.53 -25.04 -30.71
N ILE A 142 -6.39 -26.03 -30.41
CA ILE A 142 -7.33 -25.92 -29.28
C ILE A 142 -6.54 -25.99 -27.99
N VAL A 143 -6.15 -24.84 -27.49
CA VAL A 143 -5.50 -24.73 -26.18
C VAL A 143 -6.57 -24.79 -25.10
N SER A 144 -6.74 -25.97 -24.50
CA SER A 144 -7.47 -26.07 -23.25
C SER A 144 -6.54 -25.76 -22.10
N THR A 145 -6.83 -24.70 -21.37
CA THR A 145 -6.14 -24.42 -20.12
C THR A 145 -6.87 -25.19 -19.00
N PRO A 146 -6.24 -26.20 -18.37
CA PRO A 146 -6.86 -26.92 -17.28
C PRO A 146 -7.15 -25.97 -16.10
N GLY A 147 -8.23 -26.27 -15.37
CA GLY A 147 -8.53 -25.53 -14.16
C GLY A 147 -7.40 -25.70 -13.14
N TYR A 148 -7.07 -24.61 -12.44
CA TYR A 148 -6.02 -24.63 -11.43
C TYR A 148 -6.45 -23.82 -10.19
N SER A 149 -5.84 -24.13 -9.05
CA SER A 149 -6.04 -23.38 -7.82
C SER A 149 -4.78 -22.63 -7.46
N THR A 150 -4.94 -21.38 -7.08
CA THR A 150 -3.85 -20.56 -6.52
C THR A 150 -4.15 -20.22 -5.06
N LYS A 151 -3.09 -20.07 -4.27
CA LYS A 151 -3.17 -19.58 -2.90
C LYS A 151 -2.86 -18.10 -2.92
N GLN A 152 -3.83 -17.28 -2.52
CA GLN A 152 -3.63 -15.84 -2.33
C GLN A 152 -3.50 -15.57 -0.84
N GLU A 153 -2.49 -14.80 -0.46
CA GLU A 153 -2.26 -14.37 0.91
C GLU A 153 -2.60 -12.88 1.08
N PHE A 154 -3.20 -12.56 2.22
CA PHE A 154 -3.56 -11.20 2.59
C PHE A 154 -3.00 -10.88 3.96
N ALA A 155 -2.44 -9.70 4.10
CA ALA A 155 -2.00 -9.13 5.37
C ALA A 155 -2.99 -8.06 5.83
N LEU A 156 -3.52 -8.22 7.03
CA LEU A 156 -4.29 -7.19 7.73
C LEU A 156 -3.29 -6.35 8.51
N MET A 157 -3.22 -5.07 8.15
CA MET A 157 -2.33 -4.09 8.74
C MET A 157 -3.13 -3.04 9.51
N GLU A 158 -2.59 -2.59 10.62
CA GLU A 158 -3.12 -1.49 11.40
C GLU A 158 -2.06 -0.40 11.52
N THR A 159 -2.47 0.85 11.26
CA THR A 159 -1.59 2.02 11.36
C THR A 159 -2.30 3.07 12.20
N ASN A 160 -1.69 3.46 13.30
CA ASN A 160 -2.24 4.37 14.29
C ASN A 160 -1.31 5.56 14.50
N LEU A 161 -1.87 6.77 14.60
CA LEU A 161 -1.19 7.99 14.94
C LEU A 161 -1.58 8.41 16.36
N TYR A 162 -0.60 8.65 17.20
CA TYR A 162 -0.77 9.07 18.60
C TYR A 162 -0.16 10.46 18.82
N ASP A 163 -0.77 11.22 19.73
CA ASP A 163 -0.14 12.42 20.28
C ASP A 163 1.05 12.00 21.16
N ALA A 164 2.19 12.65 20.97
CA ALA A 164 3.43 12.25 21.64
C ALA A 164 3.47 12.59 23.14
N ARG A 165 2.65 13.56 23.59
CA ARG A 165 2.65 14.00 25.00
C ARG A 165 1.57 13.31 25.81
N SER A 166 0.35 13.28 25.27
CA SER A 166 -0.80 12.68 25.97
C SER A 166 -0.94 11.19 25.74
N GLU A 167 -0.19 10.63 24.76
CA GLU A 167 -0.28 9.25 24.30
C GLU A 167 -1.69 8.87 23.77
N ASN A 168 -2.55 9.87 23.52
CA ASN A 168 -3.89 9.64 23.01
C ASN A 168 -3.88 9.30 21.53
N LEU A 169 -4.79 8.40 21.14
CA LEU A 169 -5.01 8.05 19.74
C LEU A 169 -5.64 9.24 19.00
N LEU A 170 -5.00 9.71 17.94
CA LEU A 170 -5.47 10.80 17.09
C LEU A 170 -6.14 10.28 15.81
N TRP A 171 -5.63 9.16 15.29
CA TRP A 171 -6.12 8.59 14.06
C TRP A 171 -5.70 7.10 13.95
N ALA A 172 -6.55 6.32 13.30
CA ALA A 172 -6.31 4.90 13.05
C ALA A 172 -6.83 4.49 11.68
N ALA A 173 -6.10 3.60 11.00
CA ALA A 173 -6.56 2.94 9.79
C ALA A 173 -6.24 1.45 9.84
N THR A 174 -7.20 0.65 9.40
CA THR A 174 -7.02 -0.77 9.16
C THR A 174 -7.11 -1.03 7.67
N THR A 175 -6.12 -1.72 7.12
CA THR A 175 -6.05 -2.04 5.69
C THR A 175 -5.77 -3.51 5.49
N GLU A 176 -6.23 -4.05 4.36
CA GLU A 176 -5.92 -5.39 3.92
C GLU A 176 -5.17 -5.31 2.59
N THR A 177 -3.98 -5.88 2.55
CA THR A 177 -3.11 -5.88 1.38
C THR A 177 -2.86 -7.31 0.91
N GLY A 178 -3.04 -7.57 -0.39
CA GLY A 178 -2.65 -8.84 -0.99
C GLY A 178 -1.13 -9.01 -0.94
N VAL A 179 -0.66 -10.12 -0.37
CA VAL A 179 0.78 -10.38 -0.20
C VAL A 179 1.10 -11.76 -0.80
N ASN A 180 1.65 -11.77 -2.00
CA ASN A 180 2.18 -13.01 -2.59
C ASN A 180 3.66 -13.24 -2.24
N ASN A 181 4.21 -12.48 -1.35
CA ASN A 181 5.47 -12.41 -0.62
C ASN A 181 5.61 -10.97 -0.15
N LEU A 182 5.76 -10.72 1.15
CA LEU A 182 6.06 -9.37 1.69
C LEU A 182 7.47 -8.98 1.21
N ASN A 183 7.54 -8.46 0.00
CA ASN A 183 8.75 -7.86 -0.55
C ASN A 183 8.57 -6.33 -0.61
N GLN A 184 9.67 -5.62 -0.82
CA GLN A 184 9.68 -4.15 -0.94
C GLN A 184 8.65 -3.61 -1.97
N THR A 185 8.32 -4.41 -2.98
CA THR A 185 7.37 -4.05 -4.04
C THR A 185 5.95 -3.80 -3.51
N LEU A 186 5.55 -4.43 -2.41
CA LEU A 186 4.21 -4.27 -1.80
C LEU A 186 4.19 -3.25 -0.67
N ILE A 187 5.32 -3.00 -0.01
CA ILE A 187 5.42 -2.05 1.11
C ILE A 187 5.19 -0.63 0.62
N LYS A 188 5.81 -0.24 -0.49
CA LYS A 188 5.69 1.11 -1.04
C LYS A 188 4.25 1.50 -1.43
N PRO A 189 3.47 0.69 -2.20
CA PRO A 189 2.06 0.97 -2.48
C PRO A 189 1.18 0.98 -1.24
N TYR A 190 1.43 0.07 -0.27
CA TYR A 190 0.72 0.06 1.01
C TYR A 190 0.89 1.39 1.74
N ILE A 191 2.13 1.84 1.92
CA ILE A 191 2.43 3.11 2.60
C ILE A 191 1.84 4.30 1.84
N GLY A 192 1.93 4.31 0.52
CA GLY A 192 1.28 5.32 -0.31
C GLY A 192 -0.24 5.39 -0.07
N SER A 193 -0.90 4.25 0.06
CA SER A 193 -2.33 4.20 0.40
C SER A 193 -2.62 4.78 1.79
N ILE A 194 -1.80 4.47 2.79
CA ILE A 194 -1.93 5.04 4.15
C ILE A 194 -1.77 6.58 4.11
N LEU A 195 -0.76 7.08 3.42
CA LEU A 195 -0.54 8.53 3.35
C LEU A 195 -1.66 9.26 2.60
N ASN A 196 -2.24 8.65 1.57
CA ASN A 196 -3.40 9.21 0.89
C ASN A 196 -4.60 9.30 1.86
N ILE A 197 -4.87 8.26 2.66
CA ILE A 197 -5.91 8.30 3.68
C ILE A 197 -5.64 9.40 4.72
N MET A 198 -4.37 9.60 5.11
CA MET A 198 -3.99 10.69 6.03
C MET A 198 -4.21 12.07 5.40
N VAL A 199 -4.00 12.24 4.09
CA VAL A 199 -4.34 13.46 3.34
C VAL A 199 -5.86 13.67 3.35
N ASP A 200 -6.64 12.65 2.99
CA ASP A 200 -8.11 12.70 2.97
C ASP A 200 -8.68 13.01 4.37
N SER A 201 -8.02 12.54 5.43
CA SER A 201 -8.35 12.83 6.82
C SER A 201 -7.91 14.24 7.27
N GLY A 202 -7.22 15.01 6.43
CA GLY A 202 -6.71 16.35 6.71
C GLY A 202 -5.53 16.41 7.69
N LEU A 203 -4.85 15.28 7.92
CA LEU A 203 -3.69 15.18 8.82
C LEU A 203 -2.41 15.69 8.17
N ILE A 204 -2.24 15.44 6.88
CA ILE A 204 -1.07 15.90 6.11
C ILE A 204 -1.53 16.67 4.88
N ARG A 205 -0.65 17.49 4.34
CA ARG A 205 -0.97 18.26 3.13
C ARG A 205 -0.74 17.41 1.89
N GLU A 206 -1.55 17.67 0.88
CA GLU A 206 -1.24 17.22 -0.47
C GLU A 206 0.07 17.88 -0.93
N SER A 207 0.98 17.09 -1.51
CA SER A 207 2.20 17.66 -2.10
C SER A 207 1.78 18.61 -3.23
N LYS A 208 2.17 19.87 -3.15
CA LYS A 208 2.12 20.75 -4.32
C LYS A 208 3.33 20.37 -5.18
N ASP A 209 3.02 19.77 -6.34
CA ASP A 209 3.99 19.68 -7.44
C ASP A 209 4.48 21.05 -7.87
#